data_ba4c0cc6b60c9519aef019c88c9e077b
#
_entry.id   ba4c0cc6b60c9519aef019c88c9e077b
#
_cell.length_a   1.000
_cell.length_b   1.000
_cell.length_c   1.000
_cell.angle_alpha   90.00
_cell.angle_beta   90.00
_cell.angle_gamma   90.00
#
_symmetry.space_group_name_H-M   'P 1'
#
loop_
_entity.id
_entity.type
_entity.pdbx_description
1 polymer ?
#
loop_
_entity_poly.entity_id
_entity_poly.type
_entity_poly.pdbx_seq_one_letter_code
_entity_poly.pdbx_strand_id
1 'polypeptide(L)'
;LSELVEECGGKIDMSQLPIGDKTLSAKEIIANESQERMGLLIDEKHLDHVKKIAERERAPMYVVGETTGDAHFAFVQGDGVKPFDLDVAQMFGHSPKTIMKDETVERKYENVSYSINKVEEYLQRVLQLEAV
;
A
#
# COMPACT_ATOMS: atom_id res chain seq x y z
N LEU A 1 3.75 1.82 -5.07
CA LEU A 1 3.27 2.77 -6.10
C LEU A 1 2.87 2.05 -7.39
N SER A 2 3.60 1.05 -7.84
CA SER A 2 3.29 0.29 -9.06
C SER A 2 1.90 -0.33 -9.05
N GLU A 3 1.49 -0.94 -7.94
CA GLU A 3 0.15 -1.53 -7.78
C GLU A 3 -0.99 -0.52 -7.92
N LEU A 4 -0.76 0.74 -7.53
CA LEU A 4 -1.76 1.80 -7.67
C LEU A 4 -2.05 2.15 -9.13
N VAL A 5 -1.11 1.91 -10.03
CA VAL A 5 -1.17 2.27 -11.44
C VAL A 5 -1.16 1.04 -12.36
N GLU A 6 -1.43 -0.14 -11.81
CA GLU A 6 -1.39 -1.41 -12.53
C GLU A 6 -2.26 -1.42 -13.79
N GLU A 7 -3.42 -0.79 -13.74
CA GLU A 7 -4.35 -0.77 -14.88
C GLU A 7 -4.06 0.35 -15.90
N CYS A 8 -3.27 1.35 -15.55
CA CYS A 8 -3.11 2.54 -16.40
C CYS A 8 -1.66 2.92 -16.70
N GLY A 9 -0.73 2.43 -15.93
CA GLY A 9 0.64 2.91 -15.99
C GLY A 9 0.86 4.24 -15.29
N GLY A 10 2.12 4.60 -15.07
CA GLY A 10 2.46 5.81 -14.35
C GLY A 10 3.92 6.20 -14.49
N LYS A 11 4.18 7.47 -14.24
CA LYS A 11 5.53 8.04 -14.28
C LYS A 11 5.84 8.74 -12.96
N ILE A 12 6.92 8.35 -12.32
CA ILE A 12 7.43 8.93 -11.08
C ILE A 12 8.63 9.83 -11.40
N ASP A 13 8.56 11.07 -11.00
CA ASP A 13 9.69 12.01 -11.03
C ASP A 13 10.54 11.81 -9.76
N MET A 14 11.72 11.23 -9.95
CA MET A 14 12.63 10.93 -8.83
C MET A 14 13.10 12.19 -8.10
N SER A 15 13.08 13.35 -8.74
CA SER A 15 13.45 14.61 -8.10
C SER A 15 12.44 15.08 -7.04
N GLN A 16 11.21 14.59 -7.12
CA GLN A 16 10.14 14.91 -6.18
C GLN A 16 10.06 13.94 -5.00
N LEU A 17 10.83 12.86 -5.02
CA LEU A 17 10.87 11.90 -3.92
C LEU A 17 11.60 12.52 -2.72
N PRO A 18 11.04 12.46 -1.51
CA PRO A 18 11.71 12.94 -0.31
C PRO A 18 12.80 11.95 0.11
N ILE A 19 14.03 12.22 -0.26
CA ILE A 19 15.20 11.37 -0.01
C ILE A 19 16.00 11.96 1.14
N GLY A 20 16.18 11.20 2.21
CA GLY A 20 16.97 11.62 3.37
C GLY A 20 18.48 11.53 3.12
N ASP A 21 18.92 10.44 2.51
CA ASP A 21 20.33 10.22 2.15
C ASP A 21 20.54 10.48 0.65
N LYS A 22 21.23 11.57 0.35
CA LYS A 22 21.53 12.00 -1.03
C LYS A 22 22.63 11.21 -1.72
N THR A 23 23.29 10.29 -1.01
CA THR A 23 24.33 9.43 -1.57
C THR A 23 23.78 8.17 -2.22
N LEU A 24 22.48 7.89 -2.02
CA LEU A 24 21.83 6.73 -2.61
C LEU A 24 21.77 6.80 -4.12
N SER A 25 22.12 5.70 -4.76
CA SER A 25 21.92 5.50 -6.20
C SER A 25 20.44 5.40 -6.55
N ALA A 26 20.10 5.61 -7.81
CA ALA A 26 18.73 5.45 -8.30
C ALA A 26 18.14 4.07 -7.97
N LYS A 27 18.93 3.00 -8.08
CA LYS A 27 18.54 1.64 -7.76
C LYS A 27 18.17 1.49 -6.27
N GLU A 28 18.98 2.05 -5.40
CA GLU A 28 18.74 2.01 -3.95
C GLU A 28 17.48 2.81 -3.57
N ILE A 29 17.27 3.97 -4.21
CA ILE A 29 16.07 4.78 -3.98
C ILE A 29 14.80 4.02 -4.40
N ILE A 30 14.81 3.39 -5.58
CA ILE A 30 13.67 2.65 -6.12
C ILE A 30 13.37 1.40 -5.28
N ALA A 31 14.41 0.70 -4.80
CA ALA A 31 14.29 -0.52 -4.02
C ALA A 31 14.14 -0.29 -2.51
N ASN A 32 14.16 0.96 -2.05
CA ASN A 32 14.11 1.26 -0.63
C ASN A 32 12.70 1.08 -0.06
N GLU A 33 12.56 0.23 0.91
CA GLU A 33 11.35 0.10 1.73
C GLU A 33 11.30 1.23 2.77
N SER A 34 10.59 2.29 2.46
CA SER A 34 10.34 3.38 3.41
C SER A 34 9.04 3.09 4.15
N GLN A 35 9.17 2.67 5.39
CA GLN A 35 8.02 2.36 6.25
C GLN A 35 7.15 3.60 6.54
N GLU A 36 5.88 3.37 6.86
CA GLU A 36 4.90 4.39 7.24
C GLU A 36 4.66 5.46 6.15
N ARG A 37 4.94 5.14 4.90
CA ARG A 37 4.57 5.97 3.76
C ARG A 37 3.34 5.40 3.06
N MET A 38 2.45 6.29 2.68
CA MET A 38 1.26 5.94 1.93
C MET A 38 1.31 6.57 0.54
N GLY A 39 1.04 5.77 -0.49
CA GLY A 39 0.81 6.25 -1.84
C GLY A 39 -0.68 6.53 -2.05
N LEU A 40 -1.00 7.63 -2.72
CA LEU A 40 -2.36 8.01 -3.06
C LEU A 40 -2.44 8.31 -4.56
N LEU A 41 -3.52 7.88 -5.19
CA LEU A 41 -3.90 8.31 -6.52
C LEU A 41 -5.07 9.28 -6.38
N ILE A 42 -4.89 10.52 -6.83
CA ILE A 42 -5.84 11.61 -6.60
C ILE A 42 -6.09 12.34 -7.92
N ASP A 43 -7.35 12.61 -8.22
CA ASP A 43 -7.72 13.50 -9.32
C ASP A 43 -7.16 14.92 -9.04
N GLU A 44 -6.53 15.52 -10.03
CA GLU A 44 -5.87 16.83 -9.93
C GLU A 44 -6.78 17.90 -9.31
N LYS A 45 -8.07 17.90 -9.63
CA LYS A 45 -9.05 18.86 -9.07
C LYS A 45 -9.19 18.77 -7.55
N HIS A 46 -8.79 17.67 -6.92
CA HIS A 46 -8.86 17.46 -5.48
C HIS A 46 -7.52 17.67 -4.77
N LEU A 47 -6.43 17.87 -5.52
CA LEU A 47 -5.08 17.94 -4.99
C LEU A 47 -4.92 19.02 -3.91
N ASP A 48 -5.41 20.23 -4.16
CA ASP A 48 -5.32 21.34 -3.21
C ASP A 48 -6.10 21.10 -1.92
N HIS A 49 -7.24 20.39 -2.04
CA HIS A 49 -8.01 20.02 -0.86
C HIS A 49 -7.26 19.02 0.02
N VAL A 50 -6.65 18.00 -0.58
CA VAL A 50 -5.88 16.98 0.15
C VAL A 50 -4.59 17.59 0.73
N LYS A 51 -3.92 18.48 0.01
CA LYS A 51 -2.75 19.22 0.55
C LYS A 51 -3.09 20.01 1.82
N LYS A 52 -4.24 20.70 1.84
CA LYS A 52 -4.70 21.43 3.04
C LYS A 52 -4.98 20.50 4.22
N ILE A 53 -5.52 19.32 3.96
CA ILE A 53 -5.74 18.31 5.02
C ILE A 53 -4.39 17.83 5.54
N ALA A 54 -3.47 17.44 4.66
CA ALA A 54 -2.15 16.96 5.00
C ALA A 54 -1.38 18.00 5.84
N GLU A 55 -1.44 19.27 5.47
CA GLU A 55 -0.84 20.37 6.21
C GLU A 55 -1.46 20.54 7.61
N ARG A 56 -2.79 20.52 7.72
CA ARG A 56 -3.51 20.57 8.99
C ARG A 56 -3.09 19.43 9.92
N GLU A 57 -2.95 18.23 9.39
CA GLU A 57 -2.57 17.04 10.14
C GLU A 57 -1.04 16.90 10.33
N ARG A 58 -0.26 17.87 9.85
CA ARG A 58 1.22 17.85 9.89
C ARG A 58 1.81 16.60 9.22
N ALA A 59 1.14 16.09 8.22
CA ALA A 59 1.57 14.94 7.41
C ALA A 59 2.24 15.45 6.13
N PRO A 60 3.57 15.34 5.97
CA PRO A 60 4.24 15.79 4.74
C PRO A 60 3.67 15.08 3.52
N MET A 61 3.31 15.83 2.48
CA MET A 61 2.75 15.32 1.25
C MET A 61 3.54 15.82 0.06
N TYR A 62 3.84 14.90 -0.87
CA TYR A 62 4.61 15.18 -2.07
C TYR A 62 3.86 14.66 -3.29
N VAL A 63 3.81 15.45 -4.36
CA VAL A 63 3.31 15.00 -5.66
C VAL A 63 4.51 14.44 -6.41
N VAL A 64 4.59 13.14 -6.51
CA VAL A 64 5.78 12.45 -7.03
C VAL A 64 5.63 11.94 -8.45
N GLY A 65 4.44 12.03 -9.04
CA GLY A 65 4.22 11.52 -10.39
C GLY A 65 2.78 11.66 -10.84
N GLU A 66 2.52 11.06 -11.98
CA GLU A 66 1.20 11.08 -12.65
C GLU A 66 0.91 9.73 -13.31
N THR A 67 -0.36 9.46 -13.56
CA THR A 67 -0.78 8.32 -14.40
C THR A 67 -0.60 8.68 -15.88
N THR A 68 -0.20 7.71 -16.68
CA THR A 68 0.13 7.94 -18.09
C THR A 68 -0.90 7.37 -19.07
N GLY A 69 -1.61 6.32 -18.68
CA GLY A 69 -2.58 5.64 -19.53
C GLY A 69 -1.96 4.76 -20.63
N ASP A 70 -0.64 4.55 -20.58
CA ASP A 70 0.12 3.81 -21.59
C ASP A 70 0.53 2.39 -21.14
N ALA A 71 0.07 1.96 -19.97
CA ALA A 71 0.40 0.69 -19.34
C ALA A 71 1.91 0.48 -19.12
N HIS A 72 2.68 1.55 -19.01
CA HIS A 72 4.08 1.55 -18.60
C HIS A 72 4.25 2.13 -17.22
N PHE A 73 5.21 1.62 -16.45
CA PHE A 73 5.60 2.22 -15.18
C PHE A 73 7.07 2.61 -15.22
N ALA A 74 7.35 3.88 -15.02
CA ALA A 74 8.69 4.43 -15.14
C ALA A 74 9.07 5.33 -13.95
N PHE A 75 10.35 5.26 -13.56
CA PHE A 75 11.02 6.28 -12.76
C PHE A 75 11.90 7.12 -13.68
N VAL A 76 11.78 8.45 -13.57
CA VAL A 76 12.48 9.40 -14.41
C VAL A 76 13.35 10.30 -13.54
N GLN A 77 14.62 10.44 -13.91
CA GLN A 77 15.54 11.41 -13.30
C GLN A 77 15.42 12.78 -13.99
N GLY A 78 15.93 13.83 -13.34
CA GLY A 78 15.85 15.20 -13.86
C GLY A 78 16.56 15.43 -15.20
N ASP A 79 17.49 14.56 -15.58
CA ASP A 79 18.15 14.54 -16.89
C ASP A 79 17.40 13.73 -17.96
N GLY A 80 16.22 13.19 -17.61
CA GLY A 80 15.40 12.38 -18.51
C GLY A 80 15.80 10.90 -18.56
N VAL A 81 16.85 10.49 -17.86
CA VAL A 81 17.22 9.07 -17.77
C VAL A 81 16.14 8.32 -16.98
N LYS A 82 15.79 7.16 -17.48
CA LYS A 82 14.81 6.26 -16.85
C LYS A 82 15.54 5.03 -16.28
N PRO A 83 15.94 5.05 -15.02
CA PRO A 83 16.58 3.90 -14.39
C PRO A 83 15.65 2.70 -14.25
N PHE A 84 14.36 2.93 -14.39
CA PHE A 84 13.32 1.91 -14.42
C PHE A 84 12.25 2.35 -15.43
N ASP A 85 11.94 1.48 -16.40
CA ASP A 85 10.90 1.70 -17.42
C ASP A 85 10.44 0.33 -17.93
N LEU A 86 9.35 -0.16 -17.43
CA LEU A 86 8.81 -1.48 -17.75
C LEU A 86 7.33 -1.42 -18.10
N ASP A 87 6.94 -2.29 -18.99
CA ASP A 87 5.55 -2.62 -19.24
C ASP A 87 4.92 -3.24 -17.99
N VAL A 88 3.75 -2.76 -17.60
CA VAL A 88 3.04 -3.21 -16.39
C VAL A 88 2.75 -4.70 -16.44
N ALA A 89 2.38 -5.23 -17.62
CA ALA A 89 2.11 -6.65 -17.78
C ALA A 89 3.38 -7.51 -17.58
N GLN A 90 4.55 -6.98 -17.92
CA GLN A 90 5.83 -7.66 -17.65
C GLN A 90 6.20 -7.64 -16.17
N MET A 91 5.86 -6.54 -15.47
CA MET A 91 6.13 -6.42 -14.03
C MET A 91 5.31 -7.41 -13.20
N PHE A 92 4.01 -7.45 -13.44
CA PHE A 92 3.10 -8.25 -12.63
C PHE A 92 2.93 -9.68 -13.18
N GLY A 93 3.20 -9.87 -14.47
CA GLY A 93 3.02 -11.15 -15.14
C GLY A 93 1.56 -11.61 -15.15
N HIS A 94 1.38 -12.88 -15.37
CA HIS A 94 0.07 -13.52 -15.30
C HIS A 94 0.12 -14.71 -14.36
N SER A 95 -0.44 -14.55 -13.18
CA SER A 95 -0.62 -15.70 -12.29
C SER A 95 -1.60 -16.71 -12.89
N PRO A 96 -1.35 -18.02 -12.76
CA PRO A 96 -2.31 -19.02 -13.17
C PRO A 96 -3.65 -18.79 -12.47
N LYS A 97 -4.74 -18.90 -13.22
CA LYS A 97 -6.08 -18.74 -12.65
C LYS A 97 -6.34 -19.81 -11.59
N THR A 98 -6.42 -19.40 -10.34
CA THR A 98 -6.78 -20.29 -9.25
C THR A 98 -8.30 -20.37 -9.15
N ILE A 99 -8.84 -21.58 -9.30
CA ILE A 99 -10.28 -21.83 -9.11
C ILE A 99 -10.45 -22.46 -7.73
N MET A 100 -10.98 -21.69 -6.80
CA MET A 100 -11.37 -22.20 -5.49
C MET A 100 -12.83 -22.67 -5.58
N LYS A 101 -13.04 -23.94 -5.25
CA LYS A 101 -14.39 -24.51 -5.08
C LYS A 101 -14.57 -24.76 -3.61
N ASP A 102 -15.55 -24.16 -3.02
CA ASP A 102 -15.90 -24.34 -1.63
C ASP A 102 -17.34 -24.86 -1.54
N GLU A 103 -17.58 -25.73 -0.58
CA GLU A 103 -18.91 -26.17 -0.20
C GLU A 103 -19.25 -25.56 1.14
N THR A 104 -20.31 -24.78 1.18
CA THR A 104 -20.78 -24.19 2.44
C THR A 104 -21.26 -25.28 3.39
N VAL A 105 -20.51 -25.48 4.46
CA VAL A 105 -20.91 -26.37 5.55
C VAL A 105 -21.59 -25.54 6.64
N GLU A 106 -22.90 -25.70 6.77
CA GLU A 106 -23.61 -25.11 7.91
C GLU A 106 -23.21 -25.81 9.21
N ARG A 107 -22.45 -25.13 10.03
CA ARG A 107 -22.12 -25.60 11.38
C ARG A 107 -23.13 -25.05 12.36
N LYS A 108 -23.80 -25.96 13.08
CA LYS A 108 -24.62 -25.58 14.24
C LYS A 108 -23.70 -25.50 15.44
N TYR A 109 -23.63 -24.32 16.02
CA TYR A 109 -22.90 -24.09 17.27
C TYR A 109 -23.89 -24.08 18.42
N GLU A 110 -23.49 -24.65 19.56
CA GLU A 110 -24.24 -24.50 20.78
C GLU A 110 -24.20 -23.04 21.26
N ASN A 111 -25.29 -22.60 21.85
CA ASN A 111 -25.34 -21.26 22.42
C ASN A 111 -24.35 -21.15 23.58
N VAL A 112 -23.50 -20.11 23.52
CA VAL A 112 -22.57 -19.85 24.60
C VAL A 112 -23.36 -19.45 25.86
N SER A 113 -23.12 -20.18 26.93
CA SER A 113 -23.70 -19.87 28.24
C SER A 113 -22.60 -19.52 29.24
N TYR A 114 -22.72 -18.38 29.88
CA TYR A 114 -21.75 -17.93 30.88
C TYR A 114 -22.44 -17.30 32.07
N SER A 115 -21.82 -17.38 33.23
CA SER A 115 -22.30 -16.80 34.46
C SER A 115 -21.64 -15.46 34.75
N ILE A 116 -22.44 -14.41 34.92
CA ILE A 116 -21.93 -13.06 35.24
C ILE A 116 -21.12 -13.07 36.55
N ASN A 117 -21.43 -13.93 37.47
CA ASN A 117 -20.73 -14.05 38.76
C ASN A 117 -19.31 -14.65 38.62
N LYS A 118 -18.93 -15.13 37.45
CA LYS A 118 -17.63 -15.74 37.17
C LYS A 118 -16.74 -14.91 36.20
N VAL A 119 -17.06 -13.65 36.02
CA VAL A 119 -16.33 -12.79 35.06
C VAL A 119 -14.85 -12.72 35.41
N GLU A 120 -14.49 -12.62 36.69
CA GLU A 120 -13.09 -12.59 37.11
C GLU A 120 -12.34 -13.89 36.77
N GLU A 121 -12.99 -15.05 37.04
CA GLU A 121 -12.41 -16.35 36.66
C GLU A 121 -12.21 -16.47 35.14
N TYR A 122 -13.17 -16.01 34.35
CA TYR A 122 -13.07 -16.02 32.90
C TYR A 122 -11.95 -15.09 32.38
N LEU A 123 -11.83 -13.91 32.98
CA LEU A 123 -10.75 -12.97 32.65
C LEU A 123 -9.39 -13.57 32.94
N GLN A 124 -9.20 -14.19 34.11
CA GLN A 124 -7.95 -14.86 34.46
C GLN A 124 -7.59 -15.96 33.45
N ARG A 125 -8.59 -16.75 33.00
CA ARG A 125 -8.37 -17.80 32.01
C ARG A 125 -7.97 -17.23 30.66
N VAL A 126 -8.61 -16.14 30.22
CA VAL A 126 -8.27 -15.48 28.93
C VAL A 126 -6.86 -14.92 28.97
N LEU A 127 -6.45 -14.27 30.08
CA LEU A 127 -5.10 -13.72 30.23
C LEU A 127 -4.00 -14.80 30.30
N GLN A 128 -4.34 -16.06 30.44
CA GLN A 128 -3.40 -17.19 30.42
C GLN A 128 -3.31 -17.86 29.05
N LEU A 129 -4.08 -17.40 28.05
CA LEU A 129 -3.97 -17.92 26.70
C LEU A 129 -2.66 -17.44 26.06
N GLU A 130 -1.99 -18.34 25.36
CA GLU A 130 -0.70 -18.08 24.72
C GLU A 130 -0.77 -16.95 23.66
N ALA A 131 -1.96 -16.70 23.13
CA ALA A 131 -2.20 -15.71 22.07
C ALA A 131 -2.63 -14.32 22.61
N VAL A 132 -2.55 -14.05 23.91
CA VAL A 132 -2.93 -12.77 24.53
C VAL A 132 -1.71 -12.05 25.09
#